data_68b538628e59e63120902f2dd9099e5b
#
_entry.id   68b538628e59e63120902f2dd9099e5b
#
_cell.length_a   1.000
_cell.length_b   1.000
_cell.length_c   1.000
_cell.angle_alpha   90.00
_cell.angle_beta   90.00
_cell.angle_gamma   90.00
#
_symmetry.space_group_name_H-M   'P 1'
#
loop_
_entity.id
_entity.type
_entity.pdbx_description
1 polymer ?
#
loop_
_entity_poly.entity_id
_entity_poly.type
_entity_poly.pdbx_seq_one_letter_code
_entity_poly.pdbx_strand_id
1 'polypeptide(L)'
;SISGRSLAARLADPYARARDYSETQIRTAQQLALQELPAGWTLDWQITDWTVPARTFRYTGLTPLESIKRVVKAAGGWLYADRFAQTLHAVPKWPQKPWAWDFVPDMSLPSSYALKETRQAQLGTAYDAIMVCGGINNGLAVLVTRAGQPGSDPAASVTDSLITDLEPAKARAVQELADGWPLRQYSISLPLQAPPAGAGLIMPGTTLDFVDGADGWRGLVVGTSVSVSSTDVTQDLEIISP
;
A
#
# COMPACT_ATOMS: atom_id res chain seq x y z
N SER A 1 26.52 2.54 14.52
CA SER A 1 25.30 2.41 13.72
C SER A 1 24.74 3.79 13.40
N ILE A 2 24.15 3.95 12.26
CA ILE A 2 23.40 5.14 11.86
C ILE A 2 21.96 4.70 11.69
N SER A 3 21.03 5.40 12.35
CA SER A 3 19.60 5.18 12.18
C SER A 3 18.94 6.47 11.69
N GLY A 4 17.94 6.35 10.87
CA GLY A 4 17.21 7.49 10.30
C GLY A 4 15.75 7.15 10.04
N ARG A 5 14.98 8.19 9.71
CA ARG A 5 13.59 8.06 9.28
C ARG A 5 13.44 8.71 7.91
N SER A 6 12.45 8.28 7.14
CA SER A 6 12.10 8.92 5.88
C SER A 6 11.64 10.37 6.11
N LEU A 7 11.60 11.16 5.04
CA LEU A 7 11.11 12.55 5.10
C LEU A 7 9.68 12.63 5.68
N ALA A 8 8.84 11.61 5.47
CA ALA A 8 7.50 11.54 6.04
C ALA A 8 7.47 11.63 7.58
N ALA A 9 8.57 11.33 8.27
CA ALA A 9 8.68 11.52 9.70
C ALA A 9 8.37 12.97 10.14
N ARG A 10 8.63 13.96 9.27
CA ARG A 10 8.31 15.37 9.53
C ARG A 10 6.81 15.64 9.66
N LEU A 11 5.97 14.71 9.19
CA LEU A 11 4.51 14.76 9.27
C LEU A 11 3.94 13.95 10.45
N ALA A 12 4.81 13.35 11.26
CA ALA A 12 4.47 12.48 12.38
C ALA A 12 5.16 12.93 13.68
N ASP A 13 4.74 12.34 14.80
CA ASP A 13 5.41 12.55 16.09
C ASP A 13 6.86 12.05 16.05
N PRO A 14 7.82 12.78 16.67
CA PRO A 14 7.68 14.01 17.45
C PRO A 14 7.80 15.30 16.63
N TYR A 15 7.91 15.23 15.30
CA TYR A 15 8.19 16.40 14.46
C TYR A 15 6.93 17.20 14.09
N ALA A 16 5.78 16.55 14.04
CA ALA A 16 4.48 17.19 13.83
C ALA A 16 3.56 16.90 15.02
N ARG A 17 2.84 17.91 15.47
CA ARG A 17 1.90 17.78 16.58
C ARG A 17 0.61 17.12 16.13
N ALA A 18 0.11 16.21 16.96
CA ALA A 18 -1.26 15.74 16.84
C ALA A 18 -2.25 16.87 17.10
N ARG A 19 -3.37 16.85 16.42
CA ARG A 19 -4.44 17.85 16.54
C ARG A 19 -5.82 17.21 16.48
N ASP A 20 -6.81 17.96 16.89
CA ASP A 20 -8.21 17.65 16.67
C ASP A 20 -8.69 18.45 15.47
N TYR A 21 -9.49 17.81 14.61
CA TYR A 21 -10.01 18.46 13.42
C TYR A 21 -11.39 17.93 13.04
N SER A 22 -12.20 18.79 12.46
CA SER A 22 -13.48 18.45 11.85
C SER A 22 -13.72 19.31 10.62
N GLU A 23 -13.79 18.69 9.45
CA GLU A 23 -14.09 19.38 8.19
C GLU A 23 -15.56 19.78 8.16
N THR A 24 -15.83 21.06 7.89
CA THR A 24 -17.18 21.64 7.87
C THR A 24 -17.74 21.82 6.47
N GLN A 25 -16.93 21.61 5.44
CA GLN A 25 -17.31 21.74 4.06
C GLN A 25 -17.30 20.37 3.35
N ILE A 26 -17.97 20.29 2.22
CA ILE A 26 -17.86 19.15 1.31
C ILE A 26 -16.50 19.23 0.62
N ARG A 27 -15.73 18.15 0.65
CA ARG A 27 -14.41 18.03 0.03
C ARG A 27 -14.28 16.70 -0.68
N THR A 28 -13.34 16.61 -1.64
CA THR A 28 -12.93 15.31 -2.12
C THR A 28 -11.90 14.68 -1.17
N ALA A 29 -11.72 13.37 -1.23
CA ALA A 29 -10.74 12.66 -0.42
C ALA A 29 -9.31 13.19 -0.66
N GLN A 30 -8.96 13.45 -1.93
CA GLN A 30 -7.70 14.07 -2.28
C GLN A 30 -7.54 15.45 -1.64
N GLN A 31 -8.58 16.29 -1.66
CA GLN A 31 -8.56 17.61 -1.04
C GLN A 31 -8.39 17.52 0.49
N LEU A 32 -9.04 16.53 1.12
CA LEU A 32 -8.86 16.27 2.56
C LEU A 32 -7.42 15.90 2.91
N ALA A 33 -6.79 15.07 2.08
CA ALA A 33 -5.40 14.69 2.29
C ALA A 33 -4.43 15.86 2.02
N LEU A 34 -4.68 16.65 0.99
CA LEU A 34 -3.85 17.82 0.64
C LEU A 34 -3.86 18.90 1.73
N GLN A 35 -5.00 19.17 2.36
CA GLN A 35 -5.08 20.19 3.41
C GLN A 35 -4.34 19.83 4.70
N GLU A 36 -3.99 18.55 4.89
CA GLU A 36 -3.18 18.10 6.01
C GLU A 36 -1.67 18.31 5.78
N LEU A 37 -1.27 18.58 4.54
CA LEU A 37 0.13 18.76 4.18
C LEU A 37 0.59 20.20 4.48
N PRO A 38 1.75 20.36 5.15
CA PRO A 38 2.38 21.67 5.30
C PRO A 38 2.87 22.22 3.96
N ALA A 39 3.12 23.52 3.92
CA ALA A 39 3.71 24.16 2.74
C ALA A 39 5.02 23.48 2.29
N GLY A 40 5.19 23.33 0.99
CA GLY A 40 6.35 22.66 0.39
C GLY A 40 6.20 21.14 0.23
N TRP A 41 5.13 20.55 0.74
CA TRP A 41 4.79 19.16 0.47
C TRP A 41 3.84 19.03 -0.70
N THR A 42 3.98 17.93 -1.45
CA THR A 42 3.09 17.55 -2.55
C THR A 42 2.49 16.17 -2.32
N LEU A 43 1.37 15.90 -2.96
CA LEU A 43 0.68 14.62 -2.92
C LEU A 43 0.45 14.13 -4.36
N ASP A 44 1.05 13.00 -4.69
CA ASP A 44 0.75 12.24 -5.89
C ASP A 44 -0.38 11.26 -5.56
N TRP A 45 -1.56 11.50 -6.16
CA TRP A 45 -2.77 10.76 -5.86
C TRP A 45 -3.14 9.82 -7.00
N GLN A 46 -2.90 8.54 -6.82
CA GLN A 46 -3.11 7.49 -7.83
C GLN A 46 -4.23 6.50 -7.44
N ILE A 47 -5.01 6.80 -6.41
CA ILE A 47 -6.17 6.03 -6.00
C ILE A 47 -7.46 6.73 -6.40
N THR A 48 -8.59 6.03 -6.28
CA THR A 48 -9.92 6.62 -6.48
C THR A 48 -10.10 7.86 -5.62
N ASP A 49 -10.57 8.97 -6.22
CA ASP A 49 -11.03 10.15 -5.49
C ASP A 49 -12.57 10.14 -5.39
N TRP A 50 -13.11 10.64 -4.30
CA TRP A 50 -14.57 10.69 -4.07
C TRP A 50 -14.95 11.86 -3.19
N THR A 51 -16.22 12.23 -3.22
CA THR A 51 -16.76 13.30 -2.40
C THR A 51 -17.07 12.82 -0.99
N VAL A 52 -16.52 13.54 -0.01
CA VAL A 52 -16.76 13.30 1.42
C VAL A 52 -17.66 14.44 1.95
N PRO A 53 -18.86 14.13 2.47
CA PRO A 53 -19.76 15.14 3.01
C PRO A 53 -19.16 15.90 4.20
N ALA A 54 -19.65 17.12 4.40
CA ALA A 54 -19.30 17.93 5.56
C ALA A 54 -19.45 17.17 6.87
N ARG A 55 -18.54 17.37 7.81
CA ARG A 55 -18.50 16.77 9.15
C ARG A 55 -18.26 15.25 9.18
N THR A 56 -18.04 14.60 8.03
CA THR A 56 -17.69 13.18 7.96
C THR A 56 -16.22 12.96 8.29
N PHE A 57 -15.33 13.80 7.77
CA PHE A 57 -13.91 13.76 8.11
C PHE A 57 -13.67 14.52 9.41
N ARG A 58 -13.55 13.77 10.47
CA ARG A 58 -13.23 14.29 11.81
C ARG A 58 -12.32 13.32 12.55
N TYR A 59 -11.42 13.86 13.33
CA TYR A 59 -10.49 13.07 14.15
C TYR A 59 -10.02 13.83 15.38
N THR A 60 -9.52 13.09 16.35
CA THR A 60 -8.95 13.60 17.59
C THR A 60 -7.57 12.99 17.77
N GLY A 61 -6.59 13.84 18.09
CA GLY A 61 -5.24 13.40 18.44
C GLY A 61 -4.46 12.75 17.31
N LEU A 62 -4.70 13.10 16.02
CA LEU A 62 -3.93 12.57 14.88
C LEU A 62 -2.92 13.60 14.38
N THR A 63 -1.74 13.07 14.00
CA THR A 63 -0.74 13.83 13.24
C THR A 63 -1.16 13.96 11.77
N PRO A 64 -0.58 14.89 10.99
CA PRO A 64 -0.86 15.01 9.57
C PRO A 64 -0.69 13.70 8.80
N LEU A 65 0.37 12.93 9.08
CA LEU A 65 0.60 11.64 8.42
C LEU A 65 -0.49 10.61 8.73
N GLU A 66 -0.94 10.54 9.98
CA GLU A 66 -1.98 9.60 10.39
C GLU A 66 -3.34 9.97 9.80
N SER A 67 -3.67 11.26 9.73
CA SER A 67 -4.92 11.71 9.12
C SER A 67 -4.95 11.43 7.62
N ILE A 68 -3.84 11.68 6.89
CA ILE A 68 -3.71 11.33 5.47
C ILE A 68 -3.81 9.82 5.27
N LYS A 69 -3.10 9.02 6.07
CA LYS A 69 -3.20 7.54 6.03
C LYS A 69 -4.64 7.06 6.20
N ARG A 70 -5.41 7.68 7.08
CA ARG A 70 -6.81 7.33 7.29
C ARG A 70 -7.65 7.55 6.03
N VAL A 71 -7.46 8.69 5.33
CA VAL A 71 -8.16 8.96 4.07
C VAL A 71 -7.76 7.96 2.98
N VAL A 72 -6.46 7.75 2.80
CA VAL A 72 -5.93 6.81 1.79
C VAL A 72 -6.40 5.39 2.04
N LYS A 73 -6.41 4.96 3.32
CA LYS A 73 -6.89 3.62 3.72
C LYS A 73 -8.38 3.40 3.43
N ALA A 74 -9.19 4.44 3.46
CA ALA A 74 -10.63 4.32 3.17
C ALA A 74 -10.90 3.73 1.78
N ALA A 75 -10.08 4.08 0.78
CA ALA A 75 -10.12 3.47 -0.56
C ALA A 75 -9.16 2.27 -0.72
N GLY A 76 -8.64 1.71 0.37
CA GLY A 76 -7.70 0.59 0.31
C GLY A 76 -6.31 0.96 -0.23
N GLY A 77 -5.95 2.24 -0.19
CA GLY A 77 -4.67 2.72 -0.68
C GLY A 77 -3.53 2.52 0.32
N TRP A 78 -2.34 2.64 -0.20
CA TRP A 78 -1.09 2.65 0.53
C TRP A 78 -0.40 4.01 0.38
N LEU A 79 0.26 4.49 1.45
CA LEU A 79 0.95 5.76 1.49
C LEU A 79 2.44 5.55 1.73
N TYR A 80 3.27 6.07 0.84
CA TYR A 80 4.72 6.11 1.04
C TYR A 80 5.28 7.49 0.67
N ALA A 81 6.47 7.81 1.18
CA ALA A 81 7.15 9.07 0.90
C ALA A 81 8.22 8.88 -0.17
N ASP A 82 8.36 9.87 -1.04
CA ASP A 82 9.54 9.98 -1.90
C ASP A 82 10.81 10.06 -1.04
N ARG A 83 11.93 9.59 -1.58
CA ARG A 83 13.20 9.54 -0.86
C ARG A 83 13.91 10.87 -0.81
N PHE A 84 13.75 11.69 -1.83
CA PHE A 84 14.53 12.93 -2.04
C PHE A 84 13.65 14.17 -2.06
N ALA A 85 12.35 14.01 -2.32
CA ALA A 85 11.39 15.10 -2.40
C ALA A 85 10.38 15.04 -1.24
N GLN A 86 9.82 16.19 -0.89
CA GLN A 86 8.71 16.29 0.05
C GLN A 86 7.40 15.93 -0.65
N THR A 87 7.33 14.70 -1.15
CA THR A 87 6.19 14.15 -1.87
C THR A 87 5.69 12.89 -1.17
N LEU A 88 4.38 12.82 -0.96
CA LEU A 88 3.71 11.58 -0.58
C LEU A 88 3.03 10.99 -1.80
N HIS A 89 3.10 9.67 -1.93
CA HIS A 89 2.43 8.91 -2.98
C HIS A 89 1.31 8.09 -2.34
N ALA A 90 0.08 8.32 -2.78
CA ALA A 90 -1.09 7.53 -2.43
C ALA A 90 -1.42 6.60 -3.61
N VAL A 91 -1.11 5.31 -3.46
CA VAL A 91 -1.23 4.30 -4.52
C VAL A 91 -2.13 3.15 -4.06
N PRO A 92 -2.71 2.35 -4.98
CA PRO A 92 -3.34 1.09 -4.61
C PRO A 92 -2.32 0.18 -3.91
N LYS A 93 -2.69 -0.45 -2.79
CA LYS A 93 -1.79 -1.40 -2.11
C LYS A 93 -1.44 -2.58 -3.00
N TRP A 94 -2.43 -3.06 -3.76
CA TRP A 94 -2.28 -4.09 -4.75
C TRP A 94 -2.46 -3.50 -6.14
N PRO A 95 -1.35 -3.19 -6.86
CA PRO A 95 -1.44 -2.69 -8.24
C PRO A 95 -2.04 -3.74 -9.16
N GLN A 96 -1.78 -5.03 -8.86
CA GLN A 96 -2.40 -6.19 -9.51
C GLN A 96 -3.10 -7.07 -8.48
N LYS A 97 -4.23 -7.62 -8.87
CA LYS A 97 -5.02 -8.50 -7.99
C LYS A 97 -4.33 -9.87 -7.89
N PRO A 98 -4.19 -10.49 -6.70
CA PRO A 98 -3.55 -11.79 -6.57
C PRO A 98 -4.17 -12.90 -7.43
N TRP A 99 -5.47 -12.85 -7.68
CA TRP A 99 -6.20 -13.82 -8.53
C TRP A 99 -6.16 -13.50 -10.03
N ALA A 100 -5.49 -12.42 -10.43
CA ALA A 100 -5.27 -12.00 -11.80
C ALA A 100 -3.81 -11.51 -11.96
N TRP A 101 -2.88 -12.37 -11.57
CA TRP A 101 -1.44 -12.08 -11.48
C TRP A 101 -0.75 -12.23 -12.82
N ASP A 102 -1.32 -11.59 -13.85
CA ASP A 102 -0.78 -11.58 -15.23
C ASP A 102 -0.48 -10.13 -15.62
N PHE A 103 0.78 -9.76 -15.50
CA PHE A 103 1.26 -8.40 -15.78
C PHE A 103 2.71 -8.42 -16.26
N VAL A 104 3.12 -7.34 -16.90
CA VAL A 104 4.54 -7.11 -17.22
C VAL A 104 5.23 -6.58 -15.97
N PRO A 105 6.23 -7.29 -15.42
CA PRO A 105 6.95 -6.84 -14.24
C PRO A 105 7.77 -5.58 -14.54
N ASP A 106 7.95 -4.74 -13.52
CA ASP A 106 8.81 -3.56 -13.63
C ASP A 106 10.27 -3.94 -13.80
N MET A 107 10.66 -5.10 -13.25
CA MET A 107 12.03 -5.59 -13.29
C MET A 107 12.07 -7.12 -13.31
N SER A 108 13.02 -7.69 -14.09
CA SER A 108 13.36 -9.11 -14.04
C SER A 108 14.76 -9.30 -13.49
N LEU A 109 14.89 -10.21 -12.53
CA LEU A 109 16.16 -10.54 -11.89
C LEU A 109 16.42 -12.05 -11.97
N PRO A 110 17.64 -12.46 -12.39
CA PRO A 110 18.00 -13.88 -12.31
C PRO A 110 18.22 -14.29 -10.83
N SER A 111 17.85 -15.53 -10.51
CA SER A 111 18.03 -16.10 -9.16
C SER A 111 19.49 -16.05 -8.67
N SER A 112 20.45 -16.09 -9.60
CA SER A 112 21.89 -15.98 -9.30
C SER A 112 22.30 -14.66 -8.65
N TYR A 113 21.46 -13.62 -8.68
CA TYR A 113 21.69 -12.36 -7.97
C TYR A 113 21.43 -12.47 -6.46
N ALA A 114 20.63 -13.46 -6.03
CA ALA A 114 20.30 -13.63 -4.63
C ALA A 114 21.48 -14.21 -3.85
N LEU A 115 21.91 -13.50 -2.82
CA LEU A 115 22.86 -14.02 -1.82
C LEU A 115 22.16 -14.98 -0.86
N LYS A 116 20.89 -14.70 -0.58
CA LYS A 116 20.05 -15.51 0.30
C LYS A 116 18.61 -15.38 -0.13
N GLU A 117 17.87 -16.49 -0.12
CA GLU A 117 16.44 -16.54 -0.33
C GLU A 117 15.79 -17.34 0.78
N THR A 118 14.69 -16.84 1.31
CA THR A 118 13.84 -17.56 2.28
C THR A 118 12.40 -17.48 1.77
N ARG A 119 11.70 -18.61 1.82
CA ARG A 119 10.29 -18.73 1.40
C ARG A 119 9.44 -19.13 2.58
N GLN A 120 8.31 -18.44 2.74
CA GLN A 120 7.33 -18.78 3.76
C GLN A 120 5.92 -18.70 3.15
N ALA A 121 5.12 -19.75 3.39
CA ALA A 121 3.71 -19.68 3.03
C ALA A 121 2.97 -18.78 4.03
N GLN A 122 2.25 -17.80 3.53
CA GLN A 122 1.32 -16.99 4.31
C GLN A 122 -0.07 -17.60 4.16
N LEU A 123 -0.59 -18.11 5.25
CA LEU A 123 -1.93 -18.68 5.26
C LEU A 123 -2.96 -17.56 5.02
N GLY A 124 -3.88 -17.82 4.11
CA GLY A 124 -4.97 -16.91 3.78
C GLY A 124 -6.18 -17.70 3.33
N THR A 125 -7.30 -17.03 3.20
CA THR A 125 -8.53 -17.60 2.63
C THR A 125 -8.90 -16.84 1.37
N ALA A 126 -9.06 -17.56 0.27
CA ALA A 126 -9.43 -16.99 -1.02
C ALA A 126 -10.91 -16.64 -1.08
N TYR A 127 -11.39 -15.79 -0.18
CA TYR A 127 -12.77 -15.31 -0.16
C TYR A 127 -13.20 -14.79 -1.53
N ASP A 128 -14.47 -14.99 -1.86
CA ASP A 128 -15.04 -14.61 -3.16
C ASP A 128 -15.86 -13.30 -3.11
N ALA A 129 -16.18 -12.81 -1.92
CA ALA A 129 -16.95 -11.60 -1.70
C ALA A 129 -16.54 -10.86 -0.42
N ILE A 130 -16.93 -9.61 -0.30
CA ILE A 130 -16.85 -8.82 0.92
C ILE A 130 -17.95 -7.75 0.96
N MET A 131 -18.53 -7.54 2.12
CA MET A 131 -19.45 -6.43 2.37
C MET A 131 -18.64 -5.22 2.84
N VAL A 132 -18.73 -4.10 2.12
CA VAL A 132 -18.15 -2.82 2.53
C VAL A 132 -19.27 -1.85 2.86
N CYS A 133 -19.22 -1.30 4.06
CA CYS A 133 -20.22 -0.37 4.57
C CYS A 133 -19.57 1.01 4.78
N GLY A 134 -20.31 2.05 4.41
CA GLY A 134 -20.07 3.40 4.90
C GLY A 134 -20.48 3.53 6.36
N GLY A 135 -20.26 4.70 6.95
CA GLY A 135 -20.75 4.94 8.32
C GLY A 135 -22.27 4.92 8.42
N ILE A 136 -22.77 4.74 9.62
CA ILE A 136 -24.23 4.64 9.93
C ILE A 136 -25.04 5.79 9.30
N ASN A 137 -24.44 6.96 9.13
CA ASN A 137 -25.12 8.15 8.65
C ASN A 137 -25.25 8.26 7.12
N ASN A 138 -24.55 7.43 6.33
CA ASN A 138 -24.57 7.53 4.87
C ASN A 138 -25.30 6.37 4.16
N GLY A 139 -25.72 5.35 4.91
CA GLY A 139 -26.57 4.26 4.40
C GLY A 139 -25.94 3.39 3.30
N LEU A 140 -24.64 3.59 2.99
CA LEU A 140 -23.95 2.83 1.96
C LEU A 140 -23.63 1.42 2.48
N ALA A 141 -24.08 0.39 1.77
CA ALA A 141 -23.68 -0.99 1.97
C ALA A 141 -23.55 -1.67 0.61
N VAL A 142 -22.37 -2.16 0.28
CA VAL A 142 -22.03 -2.73 -1.03
C VAL A 142 -21.45 -4.11 -0.83
N LEU A 143 -22.11 -5.14 -1.39
CA LEU A 143 -21.50 -6.44 -1.55
C LEU A 143 -20.69 -6.45 -2.85
N VAL A 144 -19.38 -6.66 -2.73
CA VAL A 144 -18.47 -6.77 -3.86
C VAL A 144 -18.04 -8.22 -4.01
N THR A 145 -18.26 -8.80 -5.19
CA THR A 145 -17.86 -10.17 -5.52
C THR A 145 -16.72 -10.17 -6.52
N ARG A 146 -15.84 -11.16 -6.45
CA ARG A 146 -14.84 -11.38 -7.48
C ARG A 146 -15.51 -11.78 -8.79
N ALA A 147 -15.01 -11.25 -9.90
CA ALA A 147 -15.58 -11.54 -11.22
C ALA A 147 -15.65 -13.06 -11.46
N GLY A 148 -16.82 -13.52 -11.90
CA GLY A 148 -17.08 -14.95 -12.18
C GLY A 148 -17.28 -15.82 -10.94
N GLN A 149 -17.36 -15.25 -9.74
CA GLN A 149 -17.62 -15.99 -8.49
C GLN A 149 -19.03 -15.72 -7.98
N PRO A 150 -19.65 -16.71 -7.28
CA PRO A 150 -21.04 -16.58 -6.81
C PRO A 150 -21.21 -15.66 -5.59
N GLY A 151 -20.15 -15.32 -4.86
CA GLY A 151 -20.23 -14.55 -3.63
C GLY A 151 -20.75 -15.37 -2.42
N SER A 152 -20.51 -16.67 -2.45
CA SER A 152 -20.99 -17.61 -1.42
C SER A 152 -20.07 -17.76 -0.21
N ASP A 153 -18.83 -17.32 -0.34
CA ASP A 153 -17.80 -17.35 0.71
C ASP A 153 -17.28 -15.93 1.02
N PRO A 154 -18.07 -15.11 1.74
CA PRO A 154 -17.71 -13.73 2.00
C PRO A 154 -16.68 -13.59 3.13
N ALA A 155 -15.73 -12.68 2.95
CA ALA A 155 -14.86 -12.20 4.01
C ALA A 155 -15.63 -11.39 5.07
N ALA A 156 -15.01 -11.15 6.22
CA ALA A 156 -15.54 -10.27 7.24
C ALA A 156 -15.82 -8.87 6.66
N SER A 157 -16.98 -8.30 7.02
CA SER A 157 -17.39 -6.99 6.54
C SER A 157 -16.47 -5.87 7.05
N VAL A 158 -16.29 -4.85 6.23
CA VAL A 158 -15.52 -3.64 6.57
C VAL A 158 -16.46 -2.45 6.65
N THR A 159 -16.32 -1.66 7.71
CA THR A 159 -17.07 -0.41 7.88
C THR A 159 -16.10 0.77 8.03
N ASP A 160 -16.26 1.80 7.19
CA ASP A 160 -15.49 3.04 7.30
C ASP A 160 -16.39 4.23 6.94
N SER A 161 -16.51 5.19 7.86
CA SER A 161 -17.37 6.37 7.68
C SER A 161 -16.93 7.29 6.54
N LEU A 162 -15.69 7.20 6.09
CA LEU A 162 -15.18 7.98 4.96
C LEU A 162 -15.59 7.39 3.60
N ILE A 163 -16.03 6.14 3.56
CA ILE A 163 -16.55 5.51 2.35
C ILE A 163 -17.99 5.98 2.15
N THR A 164 -18.17 6.97 1.31
CA THR A 164 -19.46 7.65 1.05
C THR A 164 -19.98 7.43 -0.35
N ASP A 165 -19.24 6.68 -1.18
CA ASP A 165 -19.55 6.40 -2.56
C ASP A 165 -19.23 4.95 -2.94
N LEU A 166 -19.80 4.50 -4.05
CA LEU A 166 -19.63 3.15 -4.58
C LEU A 166 -18.18 2.86 -5.00
N GLU A 167 -17.51 3.80 -5.63
CA GLU A 167 -16.17 3.58 -6.18
C GLU A 167 -15.10 3.36 -5.10
N PRO A 168 -14.99 4.17 -4.04
CA PRO A 168 -14.08 3.86 -2.93
C PRO A 168 -14.47 2.56 -2.20
N ALA A 169 -15.77 2.21 -2.12
CA ALA A 169 -16.20 0.94 -1.56
C ALA A 169 -15.67 -0.25 -2.37
N LYS A 170 -15.78 -0.20 -3.69
CA LYS A 170 -15.23 -1.22 -4.59
C LYS A 170 -13.70 -1.30 -4.49
N ALA A 171 -13.01 -0.15 -4.50
CA ALA A 171 -11.56 -0.09 -4.37
C ALA A 171 -11.10 -0.71 -3.05
N ARG A 172 -11.77 -0.36 -1.94
CA ARG A 172 -11.49 -0.95 -0.63
C ARG A 172 -11.74 -2.45 -0.62
N ALA A 173 -12.85 -2.92 -1.17
CA ALA A 173 -13.19 -4.33 -1.24
C ALA A 173 -12.13 -5.17 -1.96
N VAL A 174 -11.64 -4.68 -3.10
CA VAL A 174 -10.58 -5.36 -3.87
C VAL A 174 -9.31 -5.50 -3.04
N GLN A 175 -8.91 -4.46 -2.31
CA GLN A 175 -7.71 -4.50 -1.49
C GLN A 175 -7.86 -5.46 -0.30
N GLU A 176 -9.01 -5.46 0.37
CA GLU A 176 -9.28 -6.36 1.50
C GLU A 176 -9.31 -7.85 1.07
N LEU A 177 -9.95 -8.14 -0.06
CA LEU A 177 -9.94 -9.50 -0.63
C LEU A 177 -8.53 -9.93 -1.04
N ALA A 178 -7.72 -9.01 -1.55
CA ALA A 178 -6.33 -9.27 -1.92
C ALA A 178 -5.44 -9.50 -0.68
N ASP A 179 -5.66 -8.75 0.40
CA ASP A 179 -4.92 -8.92 1.65
C ASP A 179 -5.21 -10.26 2.34
N GLY A 180 -6.43 -10.76 2.19
CA GLY A 180 -6.83 -12.09 2.70
C GLY A 180 -6.38 -13.26 1.84
N TRP A 181 -5.87 -13.03 0.64
CA TRP A 181 -5.51 -14.09 -0.30
C TRP A 181 -4.37 -14.97 0.22
N PRO A 182 -4.36 -16.29 -0.07
CA PRO A 182 -3.22 -17.14 0.22
C PRO A 182 -1.99 -16.66 -0.57
N LEU A 183 -0.95 -16.29 0.11
CA LEU A 183 0.26 -15.71 -0.48
C LEU A 183 1.49 -16.50 -0.06
N ARG A 184 2.55 -16.31 -0.81
CA ARG A 184 3.92 -16.68 -0.42
C ARG A 184 4.69 -15.42 -0.11
N GLN A 185 5.37 -15.41 1.01
CA GLN A 185 6.30 -14.36 1.37
C GLN A 185 7.72 -14.83 1.07
N TYR A 186 8.46 -14.00 0.36
CA TYR A 186 9.87 -14.20 0.08
C TYR A 186 10.68 -13.11 0.78
N SER A 187 11.78 -13.49 1.37
CA SER A 187 12.81 -12.57 1.84
C SER A 187 14.08 -12.85 1.07
N ILE A 188 14.57 -11.86 0.33
CA ILE A 188 15.72 -11.99 -0.57
C ILE A 188 16.76 -10.94 -0.21
N SER A 189 18.00 -11.39 -0.03
CA SER A 189 19.16 -10.50 0.12
C SER A 189 19.91 -10.39 -1.20
N LEU A 190 20.12 -9.17 -1.66
CA LEU A 190 20.81 -8.85 -2.92
C LEU A 190 21.98 -7.91 -2.65
N PRO A 191 23.08 -7.99 -3.42
CA PRO A 191 24.09 -6.95 -3.37
C PRO A 191 23.51 -5.63 -3.89
N LEU A 192 23.77 -4.54 -3.18
CA LEU A 192 23.35 -3.22 -3.65
C LEU A 192 24.43 -2.62 -4.54
N GLN A 193 24.26 -2.78 -5.83
CA GLN A 193 25.17 -2.26 -6.86
C GLN A 193 24.38 -1.44 -7.87
N ALA A 194 24.96 -0.32 -8.31
CA ALA A 194 24.34 0.53 -9.32
C ALA A 194 24.31 -0.15 -10.70
N PRO A 195 23.31 0.12 -11.54
CA PRO A 195 23.30 -0.35 -12.92
C PRO A 195 24.54 0.16 -13.70
N PRO A 196 25.12 -0.60 -14.65
CA PRO A 196 24.63 -1.92 -15.12
C PRO A 196 25.15 -3.11 -14.31
N ALA A 197 25.99 -2.90 -13.28
CA ALA A 197 26.60 -3.99 -12.51
C ALA A 197 25.60 -4.70 -11.56
N GLY A 198 24.48 -4.06 -11.24
CA GLY A 198 23.42 -4.60 -10.39
C GLY A 198 22.07 -3.98 -10.65
N ALA A 199 21.10 -4.37 -9.85
CA ALA A 199 19.70 -3.95 -9.98
C ALA A 199 19.41 -2.52 -9.46
N GLY A 200 20.40 -1.88 -8.84
CA GLY A 200 20.15 -0.65 -8.10
C GLY A 200 19.35 -0.89 -6.83
N LEU A 201 18.83 0.17 -6.24
CA LEU A 201 17.96 0.07 -5.09
C LEU A 201 16.52 -0.17 -5.53
N ILE A 202 15.96 -1.29 -5.12
CA ILE A 202 14.60 -1.71 -5.43
C ILE A 202 13.67 -1.19 -4.33
N MET A 203 12.60 -0.51 -4.73
CA MET A 203 11.67 0.15 -3.81
C MET A 203 10.43 -0.68 -3.55
N PRO A 204 9.78 -0.53 -2.38
CA PRO A 204 8.44 -1.05 -2.18
C PRO A 204 7.47 -0.53 -3.25
N GLY A 205 6.59 -1.40 -3.71
CA GLY A 205 5.68 -1.15 -4.84
C GLY A 205 6.20 -1.64 -6.19
N THR A 206 7.50 -1.96 -6.30
CA THR A 206 8.07 -2.56 -7.53
C THR A 206 7.60 -4.00 -7.69
N THR A 207 7.18 -4.35 -8.91
CA THR A 207 6.85 -5.71 -9.28
C THR A 207 8.08 -6.41 -9.87
N LEU A 208 8.40 -7.59 -9.35
CA LEU A 208 9.57 -8.36 -9.76
C LEU A 208 9.18 -9.67 -10.44
N ASP A 209 9.93 -10.02 -11.48
CA ASP A 209 10.02 -11.35 -12.05
C ASP A 209 11.36 -11.96 -11.65
N PHE A 210 11.33 -12.98 -10.81
CA PHE A 210 12.54 -13.65 -10.32
C PHE A 210 12.73 -14.93 -11.13
N VAL A 211 13.71 -14.90 -12.04
CA VAL A 211 13.90 -15.93 -13.04
C VAL A 211 14.85 -16.99 -12.53
N ASP A 212 14.35 -18.21 -12.38
CA ASP A 212 15.12 -19.40 -11.99
C ASP A 212 14.82 -20.56 -12.96
N GLY A 213 15.34 -20.47 -14.18
CA GLY A 213 15.03 -21.44 -15.20
C GLY A 213 13.53 -21.58 -15.44
N ALA A 214 12.98 -22.78 -15.16
CA ALA A 214 11.55 -23.07 -15.26
C ALA A 214 10.76 -22.76 -13.97
N ASP A 215 11.45 -22.51 -12.84
CA ASP A 215 10.85 -22.35 -11.52
C ASP A 215 10.78 -20.87 -11.08
N GLY A 216 10.82 -19.95 -12.02
CA GLY A 216 10.69 -18.52 -11.77
C GLY A 216 9.33 -18.14 -11.14
N TRP A 217 9.32 -17.06 -10.38
CA TRP A 217 8.11 -16.54 -9.74
C TRP A 217 8.05 -15.01 -9.83
N ARG A 218 6.85 -14.45 -9.72
CA ARG A 218 6.60 -13.01 -9.75
C ARG A 218 6.05 -12.55 -8.41
N GLY A 219 6.46 -11.37 -7.98
CA GLY A 219 6.00 -10.84 -6.72
C GLY A 219 6.01 -9.31 -6.66
N LEU A 220 5.35 -8.79 -5.64
CA LEU A 220 5.32 -7.38 -5.28
C LEU A 220 6.26 -7.13 -4.09
N VAL A 221 7.18 -6.21 -4.25
CA VAL A 221 8.04 -5.77 -3.15
C VAL A 221 7.22 -4.94 -2.17
N VAL A 222 7.13 -5.39 -0.93
CA VAL A 222 6.39 -4.70 0.14
C VAL A 222 7.31 -4.04 1.17
N GLY A 223 8.56 -4.45 1.21
CA GLY A 223 9.57 -3.88 2.11
C GLY A 223 10.96 -3.93 1.50
N THR A 224 11.77 -2.92 1.82
CA THR A 224 13.18 -2.85 1.43
C THR A 224 13.97 -2.28 2.59
N SER A 225 15.02 -2.99 2.99
CA SER A 225 16.02 -2.48 3.92
C SER A 225 17.42 -2.55 3.32
N VAL A 226 18.30 -1.67 3.76
CA VAL A 226 19.68 -1.61 3.31
C VAL A 226 20.60 -1.86 4.49
N SER A 227 21.48 -2.83 4.35
CA SER A 227 22.48 -3.18 5.34
C SER A 227 23.88 -2.84 4.80
N VAL A 228 24.67 -2.17 5.63
CA VAL A 228 26.05 -1.77 5.29
C VAL A 228 27.00 -2.40 6.28
N SER A 229 27.92 -3.20 5.79
CA SER A 229 29.05 -3.75 6.55
C SER A 229 30.35 -3.07 6.14
N SER A 230 31.47 -3.48 6.72
CA SER A 230 32.79 -2.98 6.34
C SER A 230 33.23 -3.39 4.93
N THR A 231 32.67 -4.47 4.39
CA THR A 231 33.06 -5.06 3.11
C THR A 231 31.95 -5.00 2.07
N ASP A 232 30.67 -4.98 2.49
CA ASP A 232 29.54 -5.20 1.62
C ASP A 232 28.38 -4.24 1.92
N VAL A 233 27.65 -3.88 0.87
CA VAL A 233 26.36 -3.20 0.96
C VAL A 233 25.32 -4.09 0.32
N THR A 234 24.32 -4.48 1.11
CA THR A 234 23.23 -5.34 0.66
C THR A 234 21.89 -4.68 0.83
N GLN A 235 20.92 -5.10 0.04
CA GLN A 235 19.51 -4.79 0.24
C GLN A 235 18.75 -6.08 0.51
N ASP A 236 17.88 -6.02 1.52
CA ASP A 236 16.97 -7.11 1.85
C ASP A 236 15.56 -6.70 1.43
N LEU A 237 14.95 -7.53 0.60
CA LEU A 237 13.62 -7.31 0.05
C LEU A 237 12.63 -8.26 0.71
N GLU A 238 11.50 -7.71 1.13
CA GLU A 238 10.31 -8.48 1.48
C GLU A 238 9.35 -8.44 0.29
N ILE A 239 8.99 -9.62 -0.22
CA ILE A 239 8.20 -9.77 -1.44
C ILE A 239 7.03 -10.69 -1.16
N ILE A 240 5.86 -10.35 -1.69
CA ILE A 240 4.67 -11.19 -1.63
C ILE A 240 4.28 -11.65 -3.04
N SER A 241 3.87 -12.91 -3.14
CA SER A 241 3.46 -13.56 -4.39
C SER A 241 2.24 -14.43 -4.14
N PRO A 242 1.26 -14.51 -5.06
CA PRO A 242 0.13 -15.42 -4.99
C PRO A 242 0.52 -16.89 -5.10
#